data_1ff366ef7196b4b684085eaa16e53bcc
#
_entry.id   1ff366ef7196b4b684085eaa16e53bcc
#
_cell.length_a   1.000
_cell.length_b   1.000
_cell.length_c   1.000
_cell.angle_alpha   90.00
_cell.angle_beta   90.00
_cell.angle_gamma   90.00
#
_symmetry.space_group_name_H-M   'P 1'
#
loop_
_entity.id
_entity.type
_entity.pdbx_description
1 polymer ?
#
loop_
_entity_poly.entity_id
_entity_poly.type
_entity_poly.pdbx_seq_one_letter_code
_entity_poly.pdbx_strand_id
1 'polypeptide(L)'
;LAETSATSGGLDSLLEPHGPIKEAQELASRAFGSKQTFFATNGTSTCNKIVVQALVRPGDIVLVDRDCHKSHHYGMVLAGAEVVYLDSYPLNEYSMYGAVPLREIKHQLLALKAAGKLDRVRMLLLTNCTFDGLVYNEAWFAFARFSPTYRQRTAMRTANDLRKRLRTEDHARAYKAQQKELETASDEDWLDARLIAPPAARVRVYATQSTHKTLTSLRQGSMIHVNDQDFKGEVEQSFHEAYMTHTSTSPNYQIIASLDVGRRQVELEGFEFVQRQIEAAMSMRRAIASHPLLKKYFKVLAAGDMIPEHHRQSGVSSYFDVEQGWTDMFECWEQDDFVLDPTRVTLAVGGTGWDGDTFKNDVLMDKYGIQINKTS
;
A
#
# COMPACT_ATOMS: atom_id res chain seq x y z
N LEU A 1 -18.91 -16.19 -28.10
CA LEU A 1 -19.00 -15.90 -26.67
C LEU A 1 -17.71 -16.30 -25.98
N ALA A 2 -17.12 -15.39 -25.26
CA ALA A 2 -15.82 -15.57 -24.58
C ALA A 2 -16.00 -16.09 -23.13
N GLU A 3 -17.00 -16.89 -22.86
CA GLU A 3 -17.27 -17.45 -21.55
C GLU A 3 -16.78 -18.89 -21.44
N THR A 4 -16.01 -19.16 -20.39
CA THR A 4 -15.57 -20.48 -20.02
C THR A 4 -15.73 -20.60 -18.51
N SER A 5 -16.55 -21.55 -18.05
CA SER A 5 -16.87 -21.75 -16.64
C SER A 5 -16.69 -23.19 -16.17
N ALA A 6 -16.09 -24.04 -17.00
CA ALA A 6 -16.00 -25.46 -16.70
C ALA A 6 -14.79 -25.81 -15.84
N THR A 7 -15.05 -26.46 -14.73
CA THR A 7 -14.02 -27.16 -13.93
C THR A 7 -13.68 -28.55 -14.52
N SER A 8 -14.43 -29.01 -15.50
CA SER A 8 -14.16 -30.23 -16.25
C SER A 8 -13.23 -29.98 -17.43
N GLY A 9 -12.47 -30.99 -17.86
CA GLY A 9 -11.58 -30.86 -19.01
C GLY A 9 -10.26 -30.14 -18.79
N GLY A 10 -9.76 -30.10 -17.56
CA GLY A 10 -8.42 -29.54 -17.24
C GLY A 10 -8.43 -28.13 -16.68
N LEU A 11 -9.62 -27.48 -16.53
CA LEU A 11 -9.76 -26.25 -15.79
C LEU A 11 -9.94 -26.53 -14.30
N ASP A 12 -9.39 -25.63 -13.50
CA ASP A 12 -9.26 -25.75 -12.05
C ASP A 12 -10.36 -24.95 -11.31
N SER A 13 -10.62 -25.27 -10.07
CA SER A 13 -11.50 -24.48 -9.20
C SER A 13 -10.71 -23.31 -8.59
N LEU A 14 -11.27 -22.10 -8.65
CA LEU A 14 -10.67 -20.95 -7.95
C LEU A 14 -10.68 -21.11 -6.43
N LEU A 15 -11.70 -21.79 -5.90
CA LEU A 15 -11.89 -21.98 -4.46
C LEU A 15 -10.99 -23.10 -3.90
N GLU A 16 -10.75 -24.13 -4.70
CA GLU A 16 -9.92 -25.30 -4.37
C GLU A 16 -8.95 -25.59 -5.52
N PRO A 17 -7.94 -24.74 -5.74
CA PRO A 17 -7.06 -24.85 -6.89
C PRO A 17 -6.10 -26.05 -6.77
N HIS A 18 -6.05 -26.86 -7.80
CA HIS A 18 -5.16 -28.05 -7.89
C HIS A 18 -4.26 -28.04 -9.11
N GLY A 19 -4.65 -27.38 -10.18
CA GLY A 19 -4.03 -27.37 -11.49
C GLY A 19 -3.54 -26.00 -11.92
N PRO A 20 -3.88 -25.50 -13.13
CA PRO A 20 -3.36 -24.26 -13.68
C PRO A 20 -3.55 -23.01 -12.82
N ILE A 21 -4.67 -22.91 -12.09
CA ILE A 21 -4.91 -21.77 -11.17
C ILE A 21 -3.94 -21.82 -10.00
N LYS A 22 -3.72 -23.00 -9.42
CA LYS A 22 -2.73 -23.19 -8.34
C LYS A 22 -1.34 -22.79 -8.81
N GLU A 23 -0.91 -23.27 -9.97
CA GLU A 23 0.38 -22.93 -10.55
C GLU A 23 0.52 -21.42 -10.77
N ALA A 24 -0.51 -20.78 -11.34
CA ALA A 24 -0.52 -19.33 -11.54
C ALA A 24 -0.42 -18.55 -10.23
N GLN A 25 -1.08 -18.98 -9.17
CA GLN A 25 -1.00 -18.38 -7.83
C GLN A 25 0.38 -18.60 -7.19
N GLU A 26 1.02 -19.75 -7.39
CA GLU A 26 2.38 -20.02 -6.94
C GLU A 26 3.41 -19.15 -7.69
N LEU A 27 3.25 -19.00 -9.01
CA LEU A 27 4.04 -18.07 -9.81
C LEU A 27 3.86 -16.62 -9.36
N ALA A 28 2.64 -16.21 -9.06
CA ALA A 28 2.37 -14.89 -8.50
C ALA A 28 3.02 -14.72 -7.12
N SER A 29 2.97 -15.73 -6.26
CA SER A 29 3.66 -15.68 -4.97
C SER A 29 5.16 -15.45 -5.13
N ARG A 30 5.78 -16.11 -6.09
CA ARG A 30 7.21 -15.91 -6.42
C ARG A 30 7.49 -14.51 -6.95
N ALA A 31 6.68 -14.03 -7.90
CA ALA A 31 6.84 -12.72 -8.52
C ALA A 31 6.73 -11.57 -7.49
N PHE A 32 5.78 -11.65 -6.57
CA PHE A 32 5.53 -10.64 -5.55
C PHE A 32 6.29 -10.86 -4.24
N GLY A 33 6.93 -12.01 -4.05
CA GLY A 33 7.69 -12.35 -2.85
C GLY A 33 6.83 -12.74 -1.65
N SER A 34 5.57 -13.08 -1.86
CA SER A 34 4.68 -13.59 -0.83
C SER A 34 4.91 -15.09 -0.57
N LYS A 35 4.39 -15.61 0.54
CA LYS A 35 4.34 -17.05 0.77
C LYS A 35 3.18 -17.70 0.02
N GLN A 36 2.07 -16.98 -0.07
CA GLN A 36 0.87 -17.40 -0.77
C GLN A 36 0.25 -16.20 -1.46
N THR A 37 -0.38 -16.44 -2.60
CA THR A 37 -1.18 -15.45 -3.32
C THR A 37 -2.49 -16.09 -3.73
N PHE A 38 -3.59 -15.38 -3.49
CA PHE A 38 -4.94 -15.81 -3.85
C PHE A 38 -5.48 -14.84 -4.91
N PHE A 39 -6.04 -15.38 -5.97
CA PHE A 39 -6.70 -14.60 -7.01
C PHE A 39 -8.15 -14.30 -6.61
N ALA A 40 -8.65 -13.16 -7.02
CA ALA A 40 -10.04 -12.76 -6.83
C ALA A 40 -10.59 -12.10 -8.10
N THR A 41 -11.82 -12.45 -8.44
CA THR A 41 -12.51 -11.97 -9.64
C THR A 41 -13.56 -10.90 -9.36
N ASN A 42 -13.76 -10.53 -8.08
CA ASN A 42 -14.82 -9.60 -7.64
C ASN A 42 -14.25 -8.28 -7.13
N GLY A 43 -13.03 -7.92 -7.54
CA GLY A 43 -12.36 -6.67 -7.18
C GLY A 43 -11.71 -6.68 -5.80
N THR A 44 -10.85 -5.70 -5.57
CA THR A 44 -10.10 -5.55 -4.31
C THR A 44 -11.02 -5.25 -3.12
N SER A 45 -12.21 -4.71 -3.36
CA SER A 45 -13.22 -4.54 -2.31
C SER A 45 -13.60 -5.87 -1.67
N THR A 46 -13.63 -6.94 -2.46
CA THR A 46 -13.82 -8.31 -1.97
C THR A 46 -12.60 -8.81 -1.23
N CYS A 47 -11.39 -8.59 -1.77
CA CYS A 47 -10.14 -8.96 -1.09
C CYS A 47 -10.03 -8.33 0.30
N ASN A 48 -10.37 -7.05 0.43
CA ASN A 48 -10.35 -6.34 1.71
C ASN A 48 -11.31 -6.96 2.73
N LYS A 49 -12.53 -7.32 2.32
CA LYS A 49 -13.49 -7.97 3.19
C LYS A 49 -13.02 -9.36 3.63
N ILE A 50 -12.46 -10.14 2.70
CA ILE A 50 -11.91 -11.47 2.98
C ILE A 50 -10.84 -11.38 4.06
N VAL A 51 -9.85 -10.48 3.90
CA VAL A 51 -8.76 -10.35 4.86
C VAL A 51 -9.26 -9.92 6.23
N VAL A 52 -10.16 -8.92 6.28
CA VAL A 52 -10.69 -8.44 7.57
C VAL A 52 -11.48 -9.55 8.25
N GLN A 53 -12.40 -10.24 7.57
CA GLN A 53 -13.20 -11.31 8.17
C GLN A 53 -12.38 -12.55 8.55
N ALA A 54 -11.29 -12.83 7.84
CA ALA A 54 -10.42 -13.94 8.19
C ALA A 54 -9.66 -13.70 9.50
N LEU A 55 -9.31 -12.46 9.80
CA LEU A 55 -8.39 -12.10 10.89
C LEU A 55 -9.07 -11.47 12.10
N VAL A 56 -10.24 -10.87 11.93
CA VAL A 56 -10.93 -10.05 12.93
C VAL A 56 -12.23 -10.73 13.36
N ARG A 57 -12.47 -10.74 14.68
CA ARG A 57 -13.67 -11.29 15.31
C ARG A 57 -14.48 -10.18 15.97
N PRO A 58 -15.77 -10.40 16.26
CA PRO A 58 -16.58 -9.44 16.99
C PRO A 58 -15.91 -8.99 18.30
N GLY A 59 -15.75 -7.69 18.47
CA GLY A 59 -15.10 -7.09 19.63
C GLY A 59 -13.58 -6.93 19.54
N ASP A 60 -12.93 -7.46 18.50
CA ASP A 60 -11.53 -7.13 18.22
C ASP A 60 -11.39 -5.67 17.78
N ILE A 61 -10.25 -5.06 18.09
CA ILE A 61 -9.94 -3.68 17.71
C ILE A 61 -9.09 -3.66 16.44
N VAL A 62 -9.51 -2.82 15.50
CA VAL A 62 -8.77 -2.53 14.27
C VAL A 62 -8.34 -1.06 14.28
N LEU A 63 -7.02 -0.81 14.21
CA LEU A 63 -6.50 0.52 13.94
C LEU A 63 -6.47 0.74 12.43
N VAL A 64 -7.03 1.82 11.96
CA VAL A 64 -7.21 2.07 10.52
C VAL A 64 -6.98 3.52 10.18
N ASP A 65 -6.31 3.78 9.06
CA ASP A 65 -6.22 5.14 8.52
C ASP A 65 -7.60 5.67 8.14
N ARG A 66 -7.85 6.94 8.43
CA ARG A 66 -9.15 7.58 8.16
C ARG A 66 -9.44 7.72 6.67
N ASP A 67 -8.43 7.78 5.83
CA ASP A 67 -8.51 7.90 4.37
C ASP A 67 -8.53 6.54 3.65
N CYS A 68 -8.82 5.47 4.38
CA CYS A 68 -8.88 4.13 3.79
C CYS A 68 -10.07 3.96 2.83
N HIS A 69 -9.93 3.03 1.89
CA HIS A 69 -10.98 2.72 0.93
C HIS A 69 -12.27 2.22 1.63
N LYS A 70 -13.45 2.66 1.19
CA LYS A 70 -14.77 2.31 1.75
C LYS A 70 -14.98 0.83 2.04
N SER A 71 -14.38 -0.07 1.26
CA SER A 71 -14.50 -1.53 1.47
C SER A 71 -13.89 -2.03 2.78
N HIS A 72 -12.93 -1.29 3.35
CA HIS A 72 -12.38 -1.61 4.66
C HIS A 72 -13.42 -1.37 5.76
N HIS A 73 -14.13 -0.23 5.70
CA HIS A 73 -15.23 0.05 6.64
C HIS A 73 -16.30 -1.04 6.58
N TYR A 74 -16.72 -1.44 5.39
CA TYR A 74 -17.69 -2.52 5.25
C TYR A 74 -17.15 -3.87 5.74
N GLY A 75 -15.87 -4.15 5.52
CA GLY A 75 -15.22 -5.34 6.07
C GLY A 75 -15.24 -5.35 7.60
N MET A 76 -14.90 -4.24 8.24
CA MET A 76 -14.92 -4.09 9.71
C MET A 76 -16.34 -4.19 10.29
N VAL A 77 -17.34 -3.59 9.64
CA VAL A 77 -18.76 -3.75 10.03
C VAL A 77 -19.18 -5.19 9.97
N LEU A 78 -18.88 -5.91 8.88
CA LEU A 78 -19.22 -7.33 8.72
C LEU A 78 -18.51 -8.23 9.76
N ALA A 79 -17.29 -7.86 10.17
CA ALA A 79 -16.55 -8.60 11.19
C ALA A 79 -16.96 -8.25 12.63
N GLY A 80 -17.79 -7.22 12.84
CA GLY A 80 -18.16 -6.73 14.17
C GLY A 80 -17.00 -6.10 14.96
N ALA A 81 -16.07 -5.48 14.25
CA ALA A 81 -14.87 -4.87 14.84
C ALA A 81 -15.18 -3.57 15.58
N GLU A 82 -14.45 -3.30 16.66
CA GLU A 82 -14.29 -1.98 17.24
C GLU A 82 -13.21 -1.23 16.44
N VAL A 83 -13.52 -0.02 15.96
CA VAL A 83 -12.63 0.73 15.07
C VAL A 83 -11.97 1.88 15.80
N VAL A 84 -10.65 1.98 15.71
CA VAL A 84 -9.86 3.13 16.14
C VAL A 84 -9.26 3.79 14.90
N TYR A 85 -9.70 5.00 14.61
CA TYR A 85 -9.20 5.76 13.47
C TYR A 85 -7.88 6.43 13.84
N LEU A 86 -6.94 6.32 12.90
CA LEU A 86 -5.64 6.97 12.96
C LEU A 86 -5.70 8.26 12.15
N ASP A 87 -5.21 9.34 12.72
CA ASP A 87 -5.21 10.64 12.07
C ASP A 87 -3.93 10.83 11.24
N SER A 88 -4.12 11.23 9.99
CA SER A 88 -3.07 11.66 9.09
C SER A 88 -2.71 13.11 9.36
N TYR A 89 -1.47 13.52 9.11
CA TYR A 89 -1.13 14.94 9.19
C TYR A 89 -1.84 15.74 8.08
N PRO A 90 -2.33 16.96 8.37
CA PRO A 90 -3.05 17.77 7.40
C PRO A 90 -2.10 18.49 6.44
N LEU A 91 -2.48 18.59 5.18
CA LEU A 91 -1.87 19.44 4.16
C LEU A 91 -2.81 20.60 3.85
N ASN A 92 -2.91 21.54 4.81
CA ASN A 92 -3.94 22.60 4.82
C ASN A 92 -3.88 23.50 3.57
N GLU A 93 -2.67 23.77 3.05
CA GLU A 93 -2.49 24.60 1.84
C GLU A 93 -3.17 23.99 0.61
N TYR A 94 -3.28 22.65 0.58
CA TYR A 94 -3.80 21.91 -0.57
C TYR A 94 -5.15 21.24 -0.31
N SER A 95 -5.75 21.46 0.87
CA SER A 95 -6.99 20.78 1.30
C SER A 95 -6.89 19.25 1.19
N MET A 96 -5.75 18.70 1.55
CA MET A 96 -5.43 17.28 1.47
C MET A 96 -5.01 16.71 2.82
N TYR A 97 -5.02 15.38 2.92
CA TYR A 97 -4.42 14.64 4.02
C TYR A 97 -3.12 13.99 3.58
N GLY A 98 -2.15 13.97 4.49
CA GLY A 98 -0.90 13.27 4.34
C GLY A 98 -0.99 11.78 4.73
N ALA A 99 0.10 11.24 5.24
CA ALA A 99 0.18 9.90 5.78
C ALA A 99 -0.06 9.88 7.30
N VAL A 100 -0.31 8.70 7.86
CA VAL A 100 -0.41 8.49 9.32
C VAL A 100 0.99 8.40 9.91
N PRO A 101 1.41 9.29 10.82
CA PRO A 101 2.71 9.19 11.48
C PRO A 101 2.79 7.96 12.38
N LEU A 102 3.97 7.34 12.46
CA LEU A 102 4.20 6.23 13.40
C LEU A 102 3.92 6.64 14.86
N ARG A 103 4.19 7.90 15.19
CA ARG A 103 3.88 8.50 16.49
C ARG A 103 2.38 8.42 16.81
N GLU A 104 1.49 8.64 15.84
CA GLU A 104 0.04 8.51 16.02
C GLU A 104 -0.36 7.07 16.32
N ILE A 105 0.20 6.10 15.58
CA ILE A 105 -0.08 4.68 15.84
C ILE A 105 0.32 4.30 17.27
N LYS A 106 1.50 4.74 17.73
CA LYS A 106 1.99 4.49 19.09
C LYS A 106 1.11 5.18 20.15
N HIS A 107 0.70 6.42 19.90
CA HIS A 107 -0.20 7.16 20.78
C HIS A 107 -1.51 6.40 21.01
N GLN A 108 -2.14 5.91 19.94
CA GLN A 108 -3.35 5.11 20.05
C GLN A 108 -3.12 3.78 20.79
N LEU A 109 -1.99 3.13 20.57
CA LEU A 109 -1.63 1.90 21.29
C LEU A 109 -1.40 2.15 22.80
N LEU A 110 -0.75 3.26 23.19
CA LEU A 110 -0.58 3.66 24.58
C LEU A 110 -1.93 3.98 25.23
N ALA A 111 -2.81 4.70 24.55
CA ALA A 111 -4.16 4.96 25.03
C ALA A 111 -4.97 3.68 25.25
N LEU A 112 -4.90 2.73 24.33
CA LEU A 112 -5.52 1.41 24.46
C LEU A 112 -4.91 0.59 25.60
N LYS A 113 -3.59 0.68 25.81
CA LYS A 113 -2.91 0.05 26.95
C LYS A 113 -3.43 0.62 28.27
N ALA A 114 -3.51 1.93 28.38
CA ALA A 114 -4.03 2.60 29.58
C ALA A 114 -5.51 2.23 29.86
N ALA A 115 -6.29 2.02 28.81
CA ALA A 115 -7.70 1.56 28.89
C ALA A 115 -7.85 0.05 29.15
N GLY A 116 -6.75 -0.74 29.25
CA GLY A 116 -6.79 -2.18 29.42
C GLY A 116 -7.34 -2.94 28.20
N LYS A 117 -7.23 -2.37 27.00
CA LYS A 117 -7.79 -2.93 25.76
C LYS A 117 -6.72 -3.37 24.74
N LEU A 118 -5.44 -3.31 25.09
CA LEU A 118 -4.35 -3.58 24.14
C LEU A 118 -4.38 -5.01 23.58
N ASP A 119 -4.78 -5.97 24.38
CA ASP A 119 -4.91 -7.38 24.03
C ASP A 119 -5.98 -7.65 22.97
N ARG A 120 -6.93 -6.72 22.81
CA ARG A 120 -7.98 -6.78 21.80
C ARG A 120 -7.53 -6.23 20.45
N VAL A 121 -6.38 -5.56 20.37
CA VAL A 121 -5.86 -5.04 19.10
C VAL A 121 -5.44 -6.19 18.21
N ARG A 122 -6.10 -6.32 17.09
CA ARG A 122 -5.92 -7.46 16.18
C ARG A 122 -5.28 -7.09 14.85
N MET A 123 -5.54 -5.89 14.36
CA MET A 123 -5.10 -5.47 13.03
C MET A 123 -4.73 -3.98 13.00
N LEU A 124 -3.63 -3.69 12.30
CA LEU A 124 -3.31 -2.36 11.78
C LEU A 124 -3.55 -2.39 10.27
N LEU A 125 -4.43 -1.51 9.79
CA LEU A 125 -4.82 -1.41 8.40
C LEU A 125 -4.40 -0.05 7.85
N LEU A 126 -3.48 -0.03 6.91
CA LEU A 126 -2.95 1.18 6.28
C LEU A 126 -3.08 1.13 4.76
N THR A 127 -3.32 2.27 4.17
CA THR A 127 -3.33 2.46 2.71
C THR A 127 -1.91 2.77 2.23
N ASN A 128 -1.17 1.73 1.88
CA ASN A 128 0.19 1.87 1.37
C ASN A 128 0.22 1.73 -0.16
N CYS A 129 0.15 2.73 -0.89
CA CYS A 129 0.39 4.17 -0.88
C CYS A 129 -0.94 4.94 -0.89
N THR A 130 -0.93 6.14 -0.39
CA THR A 130 -2.10 7.03 -0.48
C THR A 130 -2.44 7.34 -1.93
N PHE A 131 -3.63 7.84 -2.18
CA PHE A 131 -4.04 8.16 -3.56
C PHE A 131 -3.11 9.20 -4.19
N ASP A 132 -2.65 10.15 -3.41
CA ASP A 132 -1.79 11.26 -3.85
C ASP A 132 -0.30 10.90 -3.92
N GLY A 133 0.05 9.67 -3.60
CA GLY A 133 1.37 9.12 -3.85
C GLY A 133 2.30 9.04 -2.63
N LEU A 134 1.80 9.28 -1.42
CA LEU A 134 2.62 9.10 -0.21
C LEU A 134 2.75 7.60 0.11
N VAL A 135 3.97 7.14 0.25
CA VAL A 135 4.33 5.76 0.56
C VAL A 135 4.97 5.69 1.94
N TYR A 136 4.49 4.80 2.78
CA TYR A 136 5.15 4.51 4.06
C TYR A 136 6.50 3.88 3.80
N ASN A 137 7.52 4.44 4.40
CA ASN A 137 8.86 3.91 4.29
C ASN A 137 9.05 2.79 5.31
N GLU A 138 8.60 1.60 4.96
CA GLU A 138 8.88 0.39 5.74
C GLU A 138 10.31 -0.09 5.49
N ALA A 139 11.22 0.80 5.26
CA ALA A 139 12.63 0.64 5.03
C ALA A 139 12.94 -0.23 3.81
N TRP A 140 13.78 0.28 2.91
CA TRP A 140 14.57 -0.69 2.31
C TRP A 140 14.20 -1.19 0.95
N PHE A 141 13.70 -0.29 0.15
CA PHE A 141 13.11 -0.55 -1.13
C PHE A 141 14.03 -0.46 -2.31
N ALA A 142 15.30 -0.45 -2.10
CA ALA A 142 16.28 -0.32 -3.16
C ALA A 142 16.02 -1.23 -4.37
N PHE A 143 15.39 -2.39 -4.14
CA PHE A 143 15.13 -3.36 -5.20
C PHE A 143 13.72 -3.32 -5.80
N ALA A 144 12.79 -2.65 -5.15
CA ALA A 144 11.39 -2.65 -5.59
C ALA A 144 10.97 -1.35 -6.27
N ARG A 145 11.75 -0.30 -6.17
CA ARG A 145 11.45 1.05 -6.64
C ARG A 145 11.15 1.17 -8.14
N PHE A 146 11.62 0.26 -8.93
CA PHE A 146 11.41 0.25 -10.38
C PHE A 146 10.39 -0.79 -10.84
N SER A 147 9.52 -1.26 -9.97
CA SER A 147 8.48 -2.22 -10.31
C SER A 147 7.09 -1.62 -10.13
N PRO A 148 6.15 -1.78 -11.08
CA PRO A 148 4.77 -1.33 -10.92
C PRO A 148 4.07 -1.99 -9.74
N THR A 149 4.64 -3.07 -9.23
CA THR A 149 4.13 -3.82 -8.08
C THR A 149 4.97 -3.60 -6.83
N TYR A 150 5.82 -2.57 -6.85
CA TYR A 150 6.80 -2.37 -5.78
C TYR A 150 6.15 -2.29 -4.39
N ARG A 151 4.95 -1.75 -4.27
CA ARG A 151 4.24 -1.60 -3.00
C ARG A 151 3.95 -2.95 -2.34
N GLN A 152 3.29 -3.86 -3.08
CA GLN A 152 2.97 -5.20 -2.58
C GLN A 152 4.23 -6.05 -2.41
N ARG A 153 5.09 -5.99 -3.40
CA ARG A 153 6.38 -6.71 -3.38
C ARG A 153 7.28 -6.22 -2.25
N THR A 154 7.21 -4.95 -1.95
CA THR A 154 7.92 -4.36 -0.83
C THR A 154 7.41 -4.87 0.50
N ALA A 155 6.13 -4.75 0.79
CA ALA A 155 5.55 -5.26 2.03
C ALA A 155 5.92 -6.74 2.25
N MET A 156 5.85 -7.56 1.20
CA MET A 156 6.22 -8.97 1.27
C MET A 156 7.72 -9.20 1.50
N ARG A 157 8.59 -8.42 0.87
CA ARG A 157 10.05 -8.51 1.06
C ARG A 157 10.45 -8.01 2.44
N THR A 158 9.95 -6.88 2.86
CA THR A 158 10.19 -6.34 4.21
C THR A 158 9.79 -7.35 5.27
N ALA A 159 8.63 -8.01 5.13
CA ALA A 159 8.23 -9.09 6.01
C ALA A 159 9.23 -10.25 6.03
N ASN A 160 9.75 -10.65 4.87
CA ASN A 160 10.76 -11.71 4.78
C ASN A 160 12.08 -11.30 5.43
N ASP A 161 12.53 -10.07 5.20
CA ASP A 161 13.80 -9.56 5.73
C ASP A 161 13.70 -9.30 7.24
N LEU A 162 12.58 -8.80 7.72
CA LEU A 162 12.31 -8.70 9.16
C LEU A 162 12.39 -10.07 9.84
N ARG A 163 11.75 -11.09 9.24
CA ARG A 163 11.79 -12.47 9.78
C ARG A 163 13.19 -13.04 9.85
N LYS A 164 14.07 -12.73 8.89
CA LYS A 164 15.50 -13.12 8.93
C LYS A 164 16.20 -12.37 10.04
N ARG A 165 16.03 -11.06 10.12
CA ARG A 165 16.65 -10.19 11.10
C ARG A 165 16.28 -10.54 12.54
N LEU A 166 15.01 -10.82 12.82
CA LEU A 166 14.52 -11.22 14.15
C LEU A 166 15.27 -12.45 14.74
N ARG A 167 15.87 -13.28 13.89
CA ARG A 167 16.58 -14.50 14.27
C ARG A 167 18.07 -14.29 14.54
N THR A 168 18.60 -13.09 14.34
CA THR A 168 20.02 -12.79 14.52
C THR A 168 20.34 -12.44 15.97
N GLU A 169 21.54 -12.81 16.41
CA GLU A 169 22.03 -12.44 17.74
C GLU A 169 22.19 -10.92 17.89
N ASP A 170 22.58 -10.23 16.83
CA ASP A 170 22.70 -8.78 16.82
C ASP A 170 21.37 -8.10 17.10
N HIS A 171 20.29 -8.58 16.47
CA HIS A 171 18.94 -8.08 16.73
C HIS A 171 18.52 -8.33 18.20
N ALA A 172 18.79 -9.52 18.73
CA ALA A 172 18.47 -9.85 20.11
C ALA A 172 19.25 -8.97 21.11
N ARG A 173 20.52 -8.66 20.81
CA ARG A 173 21.33 -7.74 21.62
C ARG A 173 20.77 -6.31 21.56
N ALA A 174 20.47 -5.81 20.36
CA ALA A 174 19.91 -4.48 20.17
C ALA A 174 18.55 -4.33 20.87
N TYR A 175 17.68 -5.34 20.77
CA TYR A 175 16.40 -5.36 21.48
C TYR A 175 16.59 -5.26 23.00
N LYS A 176 17.47 -6.09 23.59
CA LYS A 176 17.74 -6.06 25.03
C LYS A 176 18.31 -4.71 25.49
N ALA A 177 19.21 -4.11 24.71
CA ALA A 177 19.75 -2.79 25.01
C ALA A 177 18.65 -1.73 25.04
N GLN A 178 17.80 -1.70 24.01
CA GLN A 178 16.68 -0.77 23.96
C GLN A 178 15.65 -0.99 25.07
N GLN A 179 15.34 -2.25 25.43
CA GLN A 179 14.42 -2.52 26.54
C GLN A 179 14.94 -1.93 27.85
N LYS A 180 16.23 -2.06 28.13
CA LYS A 180 16.85 -1.47 29.33
C LYS A 180 16.78 0.06 29.32
N GLU A 181 16.96 0.67 28.15
CA GLU A 181 16.84 2.12 27.99
C GLU A 181 15.40 2.60 28.22
N LEU A 182 14.42 1.82 27.74
CA LEU A 182 13.00 2.15 27.83
C LEU A 182 12.34 1.75 29.17
N GLU A 183 13.01 1.04 30.08
CA GLU A 183 12.46 0.66 31.39
C GLU A 183 12.05 1.86 32.25
N THR A 184 12.76 2.97 32.12
CA THR A 184 12.51 4.22 32.87
C THR A 184 12.00 5.34 31.98
N ALA A 185 11.71 5.05 30.74
CA ALA A 185 11.30 6.02 29.74
C ALA A 185 9.87 6.53 29.99
N SER A 186 9.64 7.81 29.74
CA SER A 186 8.31 8.41 29.72
C SER A 186 7.51 7.94 28.51
N ASP A 187 6.19 8.20 28.51
CA ASP A 187 5.34 7.93 27.33
C ASP A 187 5.83 8.73 26.12
N GLU A 188 6.39 9.93 26.32
CA GLU A 188 6.95 10.76 25.25
C GLU A 188 8.18 10.10 24.63
N ASP A 189 9.07 9.55 25.44
CA ASP A 189 10.24 8.79 24.96
C ASP A 189 9.81 7.56 24.14
N TRP A 190 8.74 6.87 24.56
CA TRP A 190 8.16 5.77 23.80
C TRP A 190 7.58 6.21 22.45
N LEU A 191 6.95 7.39 22.43
CA LEU A 191 6.40 7.93 21.18
C LEU A 191 7.51 8.25 20.18
N ASP A 192 8.64 8.77 20.63
CA ASP A 192 9.75 9.19 19.76
C ASP A 192 10.73 8.05 19.43
N ALA A 193 10.87 7.05 20.31
CA ALA A 193 11.80 5.95 20.08
C ALA A 193 11.49 5.14 18.81
N ARG A 194 12.49 4.81 18.02
CA ARG A 194 12.35 3.82 16.94
C ARG A 194 12.39 2.42 17.52
N LEU A 195 11.23 1.85 17.79
CA LEU A 195 11.10 0.58 18.52
C LEU A 195 11.66 -0.60 17.72
N ILE A 196 12.38 -1.47 18.42
CA ILE A 196 12.91 -2.73 17.93
C ILE A 196 11.92 -3.84 18.30
N ALA A 197 11.49 -4.64 17.34
CA ALA A 197 10.55 -5.73 17.58
C ALA A 197 11.21 -6.83 18.44
N PRO A 198 10.49 -7.47 19.36
CA PRO A 198 11.05 -8.59 20.15
C PRO A 198 11.48 -9.74 19.22
N PRO A 199 12.56 -10.47 19.53
CA PRO A 199 13.05 -11.59 18.71
C PRO A 199 12.01 -12.70 18.48
N ALA A 200 11.06 -12.84 19.42
CA ALA A 200 9.96 -13.79 19.33
C ALA A 200 8.75 -13.27 18.51
N ALA A 201 8.82 -12.04 17.98
CA ALA A 201 7.72 -11.47 17.23
C ALA A 201 7.36 -12.34 16.02
N ARG A 202 6.06 -12.45 15.79
CA ARG A 202 5.49 -13.17 14.64
C ARG A 202 5.12 -12.16 13.57
N VAL A 203 5.67 -12.35 12.37
CA VAL A 203 5.41 -11.44 11.24
C VAL A 203 4.22 -11.93 10.47
N ARG A 204 3.16 -11.12 10.41
CA ARG A 204 1.91 -11.37 9.71
C ARG A 204 1.58 -10.18 8.83
N VAL A 205 1.74 -10.31 7.52
CA VAL A 205 1.48 -9.24 6.55
C VAL A 205 0.55 -9.75 5.45
N TYR A 206 -0.49 -8.99 5.20
CA TYR A 206 -1.47 -9.21 4.14
C TYR A 206 -1.52 -7.97 3.26
N ALA A 207 -1.40 -8.15 1.96
CA ALA A 207 -1.54 -7.05 1.01
C ALA A 207 -2.58 -7.38 -0.04
N THR A 208 -3.52 -6.47 -0.25
CA THR A 208 -4.52 -6.55 -1.32
C THR A 208 -4.10 -5.69 -2.50
N GLN A 209 -4.31 -6.18 -3.71
CA GLN A 209 -3.87 -5.52 -4.93
C GLN A 209 -4.99 -5.41 -5.95
N SER A 210 -5.24 -4.20 -6.42
CA SER A 210 -6.09 -3.93 -7.58
C SER A 210 -5.29 -4.16 -8.87
N THR A 211 -5.11 -5.41 -9.25
CA THR A 211 -4.33 -5.79 -10.43
C THR A 211 -4.89 -5.15 -11.69
N HIS A 212 -6.21 -5.02 -11.78
CA HIS A 212 -6.93 -4.36 -12.88
C HIS A 212 -6.73 -2.83 -12.98
N LYS A 213 -6.07 -2.18 -12.00
CA LYS A 213 -5.81 -0.73 -12.02
C LYS A 213 -4.37 -0.40 -12.39
N THR A 214 -3.44 -1.20 -11.88
CA THR A 214 -2.00 -0.92 -12.00
C THR A 214 -1.29 -1.86 -12.96
N LEU A 215 -1.89 -2.98 -13.29
CA LEU A 215 -1.39 -3.96 -14.25
C LEU A 215 -2.43 -4.19 -15.35
N THR A 216 -2.15 -5.14 -16.23
CA THR A 216 -2.94 -5.41 -17.44
C THR A 216 -4.08 -6.40 -17.24
N SER A 217 -4.48 -6.74 -16.03
CA SER A 217 -5.62 -7.63 -15.85
C SER A 217 -6.96 -6.97 -16.24
N LEU A 218 -7.92 -7.80 -16.61
CA LEU A 218 -9.29 -7.36 -16.84
C LEU A 218 -9.88 -6.76 -15.56
N ARG A 219 -10.87 -5.90 -15.72
CA ARG A 219 -11.61 -5.28 -14.60
C ARG A 219 -12.06 -6.36 -13.62
N GLN A 220 -12.06 -6.01 -12.31
CA GLN A 220 -12.34 -6.88 -11.17
C GLN A 220 -11.20 -7.87 -10.81
N GLY A 221 -10.21 -8.10 -11.67
CA GLY A 221 -9.06 -8.90 -11.34
C GLY A 221 -8.23 -8.31 -10.19
N SER A 222 -8.06 -9.07 -9.12
CA SER A 222 -7.38 -8.64 -7.90
C SER A 222 -6.63 -9.81 -7.26
N MET A 223 -5.68 -9.50 -6.37
CA MET A 223 -4.89 -10.49 -5.65
C MET A 223 -4.84 -10.17 -4.16
N ILE A 224 -4.75 -11.21 -3.34
CA ILE A 224 -4.39 -11.15 -1.92
C ILE A 224 -3.03 -11.83 -1.77
N HIS A 225 -2.04 -11.08 -1.32
CA HIS A 225 -0.70 -11.59 -1.01
C HIS A 225 -0.57 -11.80 0.49
N VAL A 226 -0.11 -12.97 0.89
CA VAL A 226 0.01 -13.37 2.29
C VAL A 226 1.46 -13.71 2.62
N ASN A 227 1.97 -13.08 3.68
CA ASN A 227 3.22 -13.45 4.31
C ASN A 227 3.01 -13.56 5.83
N ASP A 228 2.38 -14.64 6.24
CA ASP A 228 2.03 -14.93 7.62
C ASP A 228 2.74 -16.20 8.09
N GLN A 229 3.43 -16.11 9.25
CA GLN A 229 4.13 -17.24 9.84
C GLN A 229 3.18 -18.27 10.45
N ASP A 230 2.01 -17.83 10.86
CA ASP A 230 1.02 -18.64 11.56
C ASP A 230 -0.19 -19.00 10.67
N PHE A 231 -0.11 -18.71 9.37
CA PHE A 231 -1.24 -18.90 8.46
C PHE A 231 -1.83 -20.29 8.53
N LYS A 232 -1.02 -21.32 8.35
CA LYS A 232 -1.47 -22.73 8.33
C LYS A 232 -2.09 -23.22 9.65
N GLY A 233 -1.58 -22.71 10.78
CA GLY A 233 -2.00 -23.18 12.10
C GLY A 233 -3.20 -22.43 12.68
N GLU A 234 -3.30 -21.13 12.36
CA GLU A 234 -4.25 -20.25 13.06
C GLU A 234 -5.26 -19.56 12.14
N VAL A 235 -4.93 -19.37 10.85
CA VAL A 235 -5.71 -18.49 9.97
C VAL A 235 -6.32 -19.23 8.77
N GLU A 236 -5.70 -20.29 8.30
CA GLU A 236 -6.05 -20.96 7.04
C GLU A 236 -7.54 -21.29 6.93
N GLN A 237 -8.12 -21.87 7.99
CA GLN A 237 -9.54 -22.20 7.99
C GLN A 237 -10.42 -20.95 7.93
N SER A 238 -10.20 -19.96 8.79
CA SER A 238 -10.99 -18.71 8.79
C SER A 238 -10.83 -17.93 7.50
N PHE A 239 -9.63 -17.98 6.90
CA PHE A 239 -9.38 -17.37 5.60
C PHE A 239 -10.15 -18.09 4.49
N HIS A 240 -10.14 -19.42 4.50
CA HIS A 240 -10.89 -20.22 3.54
C HIS A 240 -12.39 -19.93 3.62
N GLU A 241 -12.96 -19.91 4.82
CA GLU A 241 -14.39 -19.58 5.04
C GLU A 241 -14.74 -18.15 4.56
N ALA A 242 -13.90 -17.18 4.88
CA ALA A 242 -14.08 -15.81 4.39
C ALA A 242 -13.95 -15.72 2.85
N TYR A 243 -13.00 -16.46 2.29
CA TYR A 243 -12.79 -16.52 0.85
C TYR A 243 -13.99 -17.14 0.13
N MET A 244 -14.52 -18.27 0.64
CA MET A 244 -15.73 -18.92 0.15
C MET A 244 -16.96 -18.01 0.24
N THR A 245 -17.11 -17.29 1.37
CA THR A 245 -18.24 -16.39 1.60
C THR A 245 -18.32 -15.26 0.58
N HIS A 246 -17.18 -14.76 0.12
CA HIS A 246 -17.10 -13.60 -0.76
C HIS A 246 -16.79 -13.92 -2.22
N THR A 247 -16.54 -15.18 -2.55
CA THR A 247 -16.15 -15.58 -3.90
C THR A 247 -17.24 -16.45 -4.53
N SER A 248 -17.60 -16.17 -5.78
CA SER A 248 -18.54 -16.98 -6.54
C SER A 248 -17.95 -18.37 -6.81
N THR A 249 -18.79 -19.40 -6.74
CA THR A 249 -18.46 -20.76 -7.21
C THR A 249 -18.34 -20.85 -8.73
N SER A 250 -18.76 -19.81 -9.45
CA SER A 250 -18.68 -19.69 -10.92
C SER A 250 -17.86 -18.44 -11.31
N PRO A 251 -16.54 -18.42 -11.01
CA PRO A 251 -15.72 -17.28 -11.30
C PRO A 251 -15.51 -17.12 -12.81
N ASN A 252 -15.31 -15.90 -13.26
CA ASN A 252 -14.97 -15.61 -14.65
C ASN A 252 -13.50 -16.01 -14.93
N TYR A 253 -13.29 -17.04 -15.74
CA TYR A 253 -11.96 -17.57 -16.04
C TYR A 253 -11.10 -16.63 -16.89
N GLN A 254 -11.69 -15.77 -17.70
CA GLN A 254 -10.94 -14.74 -18.45
C GLN A 254 -10.29 -13.74 -17.50
N ILE A 255 -10.96 -13.39 -16.39
CA ILE A 255 -10.37 -12.55 -15.35
C ILE A 255 -9.21 -13.30 -14.68
N ILE A 256 -9.39 -14.58 -14.33
CA ILE A 256 -8.32 -15.39 -13.73
C ILE A 256 -7.11 -15.47 -14.66
N ALA A 257 -7.31 -15.81 -15.93
CA ALA A 257 -6.25 -15.87 -16.92
C ALA A 257 -5.53 -14.52 -17.07
N SER A 258 -6.28 -13.41 -17.07
CA SER A 258 -5.71 -12.07 -17.17
C SER A 258 -4.85 -11.69 -15.96
N LEU A 259 -5.12 -12.25 -14.78
CA LEU A 259 -4.28 -12.07 -13.60
C LEU A 259 -2.89 -12.70 -13.79
N ASP A 260 -2.83 -13.90 -14.36
CA ASP A 260 -1.55 -14.55 -14.66
C ASP A 260 -0.79 -13.83 -15.78
N VAL A 261 -1.48 -13.39 -16.82
CA VAL A 261 -0.88 -12.56 -17.89
C VAL A 261 -0.29 -11.27 -17.29
N GLY A 262 -1.04 -10.57 -16.46
CA GLY A 262 -0.56 -9.35 -15.77
C GLY A 262 0.65 -9.61 -14.88
N ARG A 263 0.66 -10.72 -14.13
CA ARG A 263 1.82 -11.14 -13.36
C ARG A 263 3.03 -11.38 -14.26
N ARG A 264 2.87 -12.11 -15.36
CA ARG A 264 3.95 -12.41 -16.29
C ARG A 264 4.51 -11.15 -16.95
N GLN A 265 3.64 -10.21 -17.31
CA GLN A 265 4.06 -8.93 -17.87
C GLN A 265 4.95 -8.15 -16.90
N VAL A 266 4.59 -8.14 -15.61
CA VAL A 266 5.42 -7.50 -14.59
C VAL A 266 6.82 -8.11 -14.49
N GLU A 267 6.92 -9.44 -14.57
CA GLU A 267 8.21 -10.13 -14.51
C GLU A 267 9.09 -9.83 -15.73
N LEU A 268 8.50 -9.68 -16.91
CA LEU A 268 9.24 -9.49 -18.15
C LEU A 268 9.53 -8.02 -18.48
N GLU A 269 8.56 -7.14 -18.25
CA GLU A 269 8.57 -5.77 -18.76
C GLU A 269 8.39 -4.71 -17.68
N GLY A 270 8.13 -5.12 -16.43
CA GLY A 270 7.73 -4.21 -15.36
C GLY A 270 8.74 -3.11 -15.06
N PHE A 271 10.03 -3.40 -15.16
CA PHE A 271 11.09 -2.41 -14.97
C PHE A 271 10.99 -1.29 -16.00
N GLU A 272 10.91 -1.64 -17.28
CA GLU A 272 10.87 -0.67 -18.38
C GLU A 272 9.62 0.20 -18.32
N PHE A 273 8.46 -0.40 -18.05
CA PHE A 273 7.22 0.36 -17.93
C PHE A 273 7.24 1.38 -16.80
N VAL A 274 7.77 1.01 -15.64
CA VAL A 274 7.88 1.95 -14.52
C VAL A 274 8.88 3.05 -14.81
N GLN A 275 10.02 2.70 -15.39
CA GLN A 275 11.03 3.69 -15.77
C GLN A 275 10.44 4.72 -16.73
N ARG A 276 9.74 4.31 -17.77
CA ARG A 276 9.05 5.21 -18.70
C ARG A 276 8.02 6.11 -18.00
N GLN A 277 7.28 5.59 -17.00
CA GLN A 277 6.33 6.39 -16.24
C GLN A 277 7.04 7.44 -15.38
N ILE A 278 8.14 7.09 -14.74
CA ILE A 278 8.95 8.04 -13.98
C ILE A 278 9.48 9.14 -14.91
N GLU A 279 10.05 8.79 -16.05
CA GLU A 279 10.57 9.74 -17.04
C GLU A 279 9.47 10.68 -17.57
N ALA A 280 8.29 10.15 -17.85
CA ALA A 280 7.14 10.95 -18.27
C ALA A 280 6.69 11.93 -17.16
N ALA A 281 6.63 11.46 -15.91
CA ALA A 281 6.28 12.31 -14.77
C ALA A 281 7.33 13.40 -14.54
N MET A 282 8.62 13.09 -14.66
CA MET A 282 9.69 14.09 -14.54
C MET A 282 9.68 15.09 -15.70
N SER A 283 9.40 14.64 -16.93
CA SER A 283 9.24 15.51 -18.09
C SER A 283 8.09 16.49 -17.92
N MET A 284 6.96 16.05 -17.36
CA MET A 284 5.83 16.91 -17.07
C MET A 284 6.17 17.95 -15.99
N ARG A 285 6.85 17.54 -14.90
CA ARG A 285 7.34 18.44 -13.85
C ARG A 285 8.24 19.53 -14.44
N ARG A 286 9.20 19.12 -15.27
CA ARG A 286 10.12 20.02 -15.96
C ARG A 286 9.37 21.01 -16.85
N ALA A 287 8.46 20.52 -17.68
CA ALA A 287 7.68 21.36 -18.60
C ALA A 287 6.91 22.47 -17.87
N ILE A 288 6.28 22.15 -16.74
CA ILE A 288 5.53 23.14 -15.95
C ILE A 288 6.48 24.11 -15.23
N ALA A 289 7.50 23.60 -14.56
CA ALA A 289 8.42 24.42 -13.76
C ALA A 289 9.26 25.39 -14.61
N SER A 290 9.67 25.00 -15.83
CA SER A 290 10.47 25.83 -16.73
C SER A 290 9.66 26.80 -17.60
N HIS A 291 8.36 26.56 -17.79
CA HIS A 291 7.55 27.39 -18.70
C HIS A 291 7.19 28.74 -18.04
N PRO A 292 7.53 29.89 -18.66
CA PRO A 292 7.38 31.23 -18.05
C PRO A 292 5.97 31.58 -17.59
N LEU A 293 4.95 31.06 -18.28
CA LEU A 293 3.54 31.31 -17.98
C LEU A 293 3.01 30.24 -17.01
N LEU A 294 3.21 28.94 -17.29
CA LEU A 294 2.63 27.87 -16.50
C LEU A 294 3.07 27.91 -15.04
N LYS A 295 4.35 28.15 -14.76
CA LYS A 295 4.88 28.23 -13.40
C LYS A 295 4.25 29.30 -12.51
N LYS A 296 3.54 30.29 -13.12
CA LYS A 296 2.82 31.34 -12.37
C LYS A 296 1.49 30.88 -11.83
N TYR A 297 0.88 29.91 -12.45
CA TYR A 297 -0.49 29.47 -12.16
C TYR A 297 -0.58 28.05 -11.67
N PHE A 298 0.43 27.24 -11.97
CA PHE A 298 0.45 25.81 -11.68
C PHE A 298 1.69 25.43 -10.88
N LYS A 299 1.52 24.57 -9.92
CA LYS A 299 2.62 23.96 -9.16
C LYS A 299 2.44 22.46 -9.13
N VAL A 300 3.44 21.69 -9.54
CA VAL A 300 3.47 20.25 -9.30
C VAL A 300 4.04 20.01 -7.92
N LEU A 301 3.26 19.38 -7.06
CA LEU A 301 3.68 19.15 -5.67
C LEU A 301 4.86 18.18 -5.62
N ALA A 302 5.86 18.56 -4.83
CA ALA A 302 7.06 17.79 -4.58
C ALA A 302 7.02 17.15 -3.17
N ALA A 303 8.04 16.39 -2.82
CA ALA A 303 8.15 15.78 -1.50
C ALA A 303 8.11 16.82 -0.37
N GLY A 304 8.77 17.97 -0.55
CA GLY A 304 8.75 19.05 0.43
C GLY A 304 7.41 19.74 0.63
N ASP A 305 6.50 19.64 -0.34
CA ASP A 305 5.13 20.16 -0.24
C ASP A 305 4.18 19.19 0.48
N MET A 306 4.46 17.89 0.36
CA MET A 306 3.54 16.83 0.79
C MET A 306 4.00 16.10 2.06
N ILE A 307 5.27 16.23 2.43
CA ILE A 307 5.86 15.56 3.59
C ILE A 307 6.49 16.62 4.49
N PRO A 308 6.03 16.80 5.74
CA PRO A 308 6.64 17.72 6.68
C PRO A 308 8.13 17.45 6.90
N GLU A 309 8.91 18.50 7.19
CA GLU A 309 10.37 18.43 7.30
C GLU A 309 10.84 17.40 8.34
N HIS A 310 10.17 17.32 9.48
CA HIS A 310 10.51 16.36 10.55
C HIS A 310 10.29 14.90 10.17
N HIS A 311 9.62 14.61 9.06
CA HIS A 311 9.49 13.28 8.46
C HIS A 311 10.42 13.05 7.28
N ARG A 312 11.29 14.03 6.96
CA ARG A 312 12.25 13.96 5.84
C ARG A 312 13.69 14.09 6.37
N GLN A 313 14.17 13.08 7.06
CA GLN A 313 15.52 13.05 7.65
C GLN A 313 16.63 13.18 6.61
N SER A 314 16.39 12.76 5.37
CA SER A 314 17.30 12.94 4.25
C SER A 314 17.46 14.41 3.82
N GLY A 315 16.50 15.27 4.17
CA GLY A 315 16.43 16.65 3.67
C GLY A 315 15.97 16.77 2.21
N VAL A 316 15.69 15.67 1.51
CA VAL A 316 15.24 15.68 0.11
C VAL A 316 13.85 16.29 0.01
N SER A 317 13.74 17.45 -0.61
CA SER A 317 12.47 18.17 -0.81
C SER A 317 11.89 18.01 -2.22
N SER A 318 12.73 17.64 -3.20
CA SER A 318 12.32 17.41 -4.58
C SER A 318 13.19 16.35 -5.23
N TYR A 319 12.58 15.53 -6.07
CA TYR A 319 13.33 14.58 -6.93
C TYR A 319 13.75 15.22 -8.26
N PHE A 320 13.36 16.45 -8.48
CA PHE A 320 13.60 17.15 -9.72
C PHE A 320 14.09 18.57 -9.46
N ASP A 321 15.18 18.89 -10.11
CA ASP A 321 15.71 20.25 -10.22
C ASP A 321 15.61 20.75 -11.66
N VAL A 322 15.27 22.03 -11.85
CA VAL A 322 15.03 22.60 -13.20
C VAL A 322 16.32 22.61 -14.04
N GLU A 323 17.48 22.80 -13.40
CA GLU A 323 18.78 22.92 -14.08
C GLU A 323 19.47 21.56 -14.22
N GLN A 324 19.43 20.75 -13.15
CA GLN A 324 20.16 19.49 -13.07
C GLN A 324 19.35 18.27 -13.57
N GLY A 325 18.04 18.43 -13.72
CA GLY A 325 17.14 17.32 -14.02
C GLY A 325 16.69 16.61 -12.75
N TRP A 326 16.35 15.33 -12.85
CA TRP A 326 15.94 14.58 -11.67
C TRP A 326 17.15 13.97 -10.95
N THR A 327 17.11 14.06 -9.62
CA THR A 327 18.18 13.62 -8.73
C THR A 327 17.96 12.19 -8.24
N ASP A 328 19.02 11.61 -7.68
CA ASP A 328 18.90 10.34 -6.96
C ASP A 328 18.01 10.51 -5.74
N MET A 329 17.02 9.65 -5.63
CA MET A 329 16.06 9.63 -4.54
C MET A 329 16.36 8.54 -3.50
N PHE A 330 17.54 7.94 -3.55
CA PHE A 330 17.88 6.82 -2.67
C PHE A 330 17.89 7.19 -1.20
N GLU A 331 18.45 8.33 -0.87
CA GLU A 331 18.56 8.78 0.53
C GLU A 331 17.19 8.92 1.19
N CYS A 332 16.18 9.48 0.50
CA CYS A 332 14.85 9.60 1.07
C CYS A 332 14.20 8.23 1.29
N TRP A 333 14.47 7.25 0.43
CA TRP A 333 13.95 5.90 0.61
C TRP A 333 14.65 5.11 1.72
N GLU A 334 15.80 5.56 2.17
CA GLU A 334 16.54 4.95 3.27
C GLU A 334 16.28 5.61 4.62
N GLN A 335 16.05 6.90 4.64
CA GLN A 335 16.08 7.71 5.86
C GLN A 335 14.71 8.26 6.27
N ASP A 336 13.86 8.63 5.29
CA ASP A 336 12.62 9.35 5.56
C ASP A 336 11.51 8.42 6.05
N ASP A 337 10.60 8.95 6.85
CA ASP A 337 9.42 8.20 7.32
C ASP A 337 8.43 7.93 6.19
N PHE A 338 8.34 8.86 5.25
CA PHE A 338 7.49 8.80 4.06
C PHE A 338 8.26 9.22 2.83
N VAL A 339 7.85 8.68 1.69
CA VAL A 339 8.39 9.08 0.39
C VAL A 339 7.26 9.33 -0.59
N LEU A 340 7.51 10.17 -1.58
CA LEU A 340 6.56 10.42 -2.65
C LEU A 340 6.82 9.45 -3.81
N ASP A 341 5.77 8.80 -4.30
CA ASP A 341 5.84 7.96 -5.50
C ASP A 341 6.20 8.83 -6.72
N PRO A 342 7.35 8.62 -7.36
CA PRO A 342 7.82 9.47 -8.46
C PRO A 342 6.91 9.42 -9.70
N THR A 343 6.05 8.39 -9.82
CA THR A 343 5.09 8.27 -10.92
C THR A 343 3.81 9.08 -10.69
N ARG A 344 3.61 9.61 -9.48
CA ARG A 344 2.45 10.44 -9.15
C ARG A 344 2.74 11.91 -9.43
N VAL A 345 1.81 12.55 -10.12
CA VAL A 345 1.88 13.98 -10.43
C VAL A 345 0.61 14.63 -9.89
N THR A 346 0.76 15.37 -8.80
CA THR A 346 -0.31 16.16 -8.19
C THR A 346 -0.10 17.62 -8.58
N LEU A 347 -1.08 18.18 -9.28
CA LEU A 347 -1.02 19.54 -9.81
C LEU A 347 -1.90 20.46 -8.97
N ALA A 348 -1.30 21.44 -8.30
CA ALA A 348 -2.02 22.50 -7.65
C ALA A 348 -2.42 23.56 -8.70
N VAL A 349 -3.71 23.88 -8.76
CA VAL A 349 -4.32 24.79 -9.73
C VAL A 349 -4.84 26.10 -9.13
N GLY A 350 -4.72 26.28 -7.81
CA GLY A 350 -5.24 27.45 -7.10
C GLY A 350 -4.77 28.79 -7.64
N GLY A 351 -3.55 28.87 -8.22
CA GLY A 351 -3.04 30.05 -8.88
C GLY A 351 -3.85 30.49 -10.12
N THR A 352 -4.71 29.64 -10.65
CA THR A 352 -5.62 29.97 -11.75
C THR A 352 -6.89 30.68 -11.30
N GLY A 353 -7.21 30.64 -10.01
CA GLY A 353 -8.49 31.08 -9.43
C GLY A 353 -9.63 30.07 -9.58
N TRP A 354 -9.35 28.87 -10.08
CA TRP A 354 -10.33 27.80 -10.26
C TRP A 354 -10.08 26.71 -9.21
N ASP A 355 -11.16 26.07 -8.76
CA ASP A 355 -11.05 24.86 -7.96
C ASP A 355 -10.71 23.64 -8.85
N GLY A 356 -10.28 22.55 -8.20
CA GLY A 356 -9.84 21.36 -8.91
C GLY A 356 -10.93 20.68 -9.73
N ASP A 357 -12.18 20.65 -9.24
CA ASP A 357 -13.29 20.01 -9.95
C ASP A 357 -13.70 20.80 -11.20
N THR A 358 -13.80 22.12 -11.08
CA THR A 358 -14.08 23.01 -12.22
C THR A 358 -12.94 22.90 -13.26
N PHE A 359 -11.69 22.97 -12.83
CA PHE A 359 -10.56 22.82 -13.74
C PHE A 359 -10.57 21.48 -14.47
N LYS A 360 -10.85 20.39 -13.75
CA LYS A 360 -10.95 19.05 -14.32
C LYS A 360 -12.07 18.95 -15.35
N ASN A 361 -13.29 19.31 -14.94
CA ASN A 361 -14.48 19.04 -15.75
C ASN A 361 -14.61 20.04 -16.90
N ASP A 362 -14.62 21.34 -16.59
CA ASP A 362 -14.96 22.37 -17.58
C ASP A 362 -13.77 22.70 -18.51
N VAL A 363 -12.51 22.57 -17.97
CA VAL A 363 -11.32 22.87 -18.78
C VAL A 363 -10.73 21.61 -19.38
N LEU A 364 -10.28 20.67 -18.56
CA LEU A 364 -9.53 19.52 -19.09
C LEU A 364 -10.42 18.56 -19.87
N MET A 365 -11.58 18.19 -19.32
CA MET A 365 -12.47 17.21 -19.96
C MET A 365 -13.26 17.84 -21.10
N ASP A 366 -14.00 18.90 -20.84
CA ASP A 366 -14.95 19.44 -21.83
C ASP A 366 -14.26 20.15 -22.99
N LYS A 367 -13.20 20.92 -22.72
CA LYS A 367 -12.51 21.66 -23.79
C LYS A 367 -11.43 20.86 -24.50
N TYR A 368 -10.69 20.01 -23.75
CA TYR A 368 -9.51 19.34 -24.29
C TYR A 368 -9.59 17.81 -24.30
N GLY A 369 -10.65 17.22 -23.77
CA GLY A 369 -10.81 15.75 -23.72
C GLY A 369 -9.79 15.04 -22.83
N ILE A 370 -9.17 15.77 -21.90
CA ILE A 370 -8.14 15.22 -21.01
C ILE A 370 -8.79 14.74 -19.71
N GLN A 371 -8.64 13.45 -19.43
CA GLN A 371 -9.12 12.85 -18.20
C GLN A 371 -8.02 12.76 -17.16
N ILE A 372 -8.35 13.13 -15.92
CA ILE A 372 -7.48 12.96 -14.74
C ILE A 372 -8.15 12.08 -13.69
N ASN A 373 -7.36 11.48 -12.82
CA ASN A 373 -7.86 10.46 -11.90
C ASN A 373 -8.74 11.01 -10.79
N LYS A 374 -8.33 12.10 -10.15
CA LYS A 374 -9.00 12.64 -8.95
C LYS A 374 -8.74 14.15 -8.85
N THR A 375 -9.65 14.84 -8.23
CA THR A 375 -9.52 16.20 -7.70
C THR A 375 -9.74 16.20 -6.19
N SER A 376 -9.17 17.16 -5.53
CA SER A 376 -9.35 17.44 -4.10
C SER A 376 -9.73 18.90 -3.94
#